data_facbb025c44edb9c3e26f594cf52dfcb
#
_entry.id   facbb025c44edb9c3e26f594cf52dfcb
#
_cell.length_a   1.000
_cell.length_b   1.000
_cell.length_c   1.000
_cell.angle_alpha   90.00
_cell.angle_beta   90.00
_cell.angle_gamma   90.00
#
_symmetry.space_group_name_H-M   'P 1'
#
loop_
_entity.id
_entity.type
_entity.pdbx_description
1 polymer ?
#
loop_
_entity_poly.entity_id
_entity_poly.type
_entity_poly.pdbx_seq_one_letter_code
_entity_poly.pdbx_strand_id
1 'polypeptide(L)'
;MQPRIVVGTPPQSSPHVPVAIVGAGACGLVAAITLRDAGIDCVLLERDARPSGSTALSSGFIPAPSTAVQKRAGVEDSPEQFARDIQAKAHHTAAPHLVKAYSEAIGPAMDALQAQHAIEFIVLEGFLYPGHSVRRMHAVPEKTGAALVVQLERAALAAGADVLCDAQVTELWVDNQQRITGVGYVRPDDSIDHLRCDALLLACNGFGGNAAMVAELLPDMKHALFAGHTGNDGSAIAWGQALDARTADLQGYQGHGSWATPQGALISWALMMEGGVQLNANGQRFHDETQGYSEAAVHVLAQPGGVAWSVFDGEILKLARTFPDFCEAEAAGAVKTCADMNVLAALIGCNAIYSGAHCALIHWFTALNDGQKRTFFGSESYSDARAFKRQLTAPFYAIKVTGALFHTQGGLDIDAQCRVLRDDETAFPNLLAAGGAARGVSGNAVWGYLSGNGLLSAVAGGAIAAKTIIELLKEKL
;
A
#
# COMPACT_ATOMS: atom_id res chain seq x y z
N MET A 1 3.62 -3.55 -24.69
CA MET A 1 3.19 -4.86 -25.26
C MET A 1 2.21 -5.52 -24.30
N GLN A 2 1.28 -6.33 -24.79
CA GLN A 2 0.36 -7.05 -23.88
C GLN A 2 1.07 -8.30 -23.31
N PRO A 3 0.79 -8.65 -22.04
CA PRO A 3 1.26 -9.89 -21.41
C PRO A 3 0.83 -11.11 -22.21
N ARG A 4 1.73 -12.07 -22.45
CA ARG A 4 1.42 -13.32 -23.19
C ARG A 4 2.07 -14.54 -22.57
N ILE A 5 1.45 -15.70 -22.82
CA ILE A 5 1.99 -17.02 -22.49
C ILE A 5 2.57 -17.63 -23.76
N VAL A 6 3.76 -18.20 -23.67
CA VAL A 6 4.43 -18.93 -24.75
C VAL A 6 4.65 -20.37 -24.30
N VAL A 7 4.10 -21.32 -25.05
CA VAL A 7 4.30 -22.75 -24.74
C VAL A 7 5.63 -23.22 -25.32
N GLY A 8 6.49 -23.76 -24.48
CA GLY A 8 7.82 -24.23 -24.83
C GLY A 8 8.89 -23.81 -23.81
N THR A 9 10.10 -23.73 -24.26
CA THR A 9 11.27 -23.28 -23.49
C THR A 9 11.96 -22.16 -24.26
N PRO A 10 12.42 -21.08 -23.61
CA PRO A 10 13.21 -20.06 -24.28
C PRO A 10 14.39 -20.66 -25.04
N PRO A 11 14.94 -19.95 -26.06
CA PRO A 11 16.08 -20.43 -26.84
C PRO A 11 17.21 -20.98 -25.95
N GLN A 12 17.84 -22.07 -26.36
CA GLN A 12 18.91 -22.70 -25.57
C GLN A 12 20.12 -21.79 -25.33
N SER A 13 20.33 -20.82 -26.23
CA SER A 13 21.36 -19.77 -26.08
C SER A 13 21.03 -18.74 -24.99
N SER A 14 19.79 -18.72 -24.49
CA SER A 14 19.40 -17.79 -23.43
C SER A 14 20.09 -18.16 -22.11
N PRO A 15 20.53 -17.17 -21.31
CA PRO A 15 21.04 -17.40 -19.97
C PRO A 15 20.06 -18.20 -19.13
N HIS A 16 20.59 -18.93 -18.14
CA HIS A 16 19.80 -19.67 -17.16
C HIS A 16 20.15 -19.20 -15.75
N VAL A 17 19.13 -19.00 -14.94
CA VAL A 17 19.25 -18.70 -13.51
C VAL A 17 18.31 -19.60 -12.71
N PRO A 18 18.63 -19.98 -11.47
CA PRO A 18 17.71 -20.74 -10.64
C PRO A 18 16.38 -20.00 -10.44
N VAL A 19 16.42 -18.69 -10.20
CA VAL A 19 15.23 -17.89 -9.86
C VAL A 19 15.17 -16.60 -10.67
N ALA A 20 14.06 -16.39 -11.38
CA ALA A 20 13.71 -15.09 -11.93
C ALA A 20 12.65 -14.41 -11.02
N ILE A 21 12.80 -13.09 -10.80
CA ILE A 21 11.89 -12.26 -10.02
C ILE A 21 11.43 -11.12 -10.92
N VAL A 22 10.13 -10.93 -11.10
CA VAL A 22 9.57 -9.84 -11.89
C VAL A 22 9.18 -8.68 -10.99
N GLY A 23 9.94 -7.60 -11.06
CA GLY A 23 9.79 -6.37 -10.26
C GLY A 23 10.79 -6.25 -9.13
N ALA A 24 11.42 -5.08 -9.02
CA ALA A 24 12.41 -4.72 -8.01
C ALA A 24 11.87 -3.71 -6.97
N GLY A 25 10.58 -3.82 -6.61
CA GLY A 25 10.02 -3.17 -5.42
C GLY A 25 10.41 -3.89 -4.13
N ALA A 26 9.86 -3.47 -2.98
CA ALA A 26 10.18 -4.10 -1.69
C ALA A 26 10.00 -5.62 -1.69
N CYS A 27 8.98 -6.15 -2.35
CA CYS A 27 8.72 -7.59 -2.43
C CYS A 27 9.87 -8.34 -3.13
N GLY A 28 10.23 -7.91 -4.35
CA GLY A 28 11.30 -8.56 -5.12
C GLY A 28 12.66 -8.41 -4.46
N LEU A 29 13.00 -7.22 -3.93
CA LEU A 29 14.26 -6.97 -3.25
C LEU A 29 14.42 -7.82 -1.98
N VAL A 30 13.37 -7.92 -1.14
CA VAL A 30 13.40 -8.78 0.06
C VAL A 30 13.51 -10.25 -0.32
N ALA A 31 12.82 -10.69 -1.36
CA ALA A 31 12.94 -12.06 -1.86
C ALA A 31 14.37 -12.34 -2.35
N ALA A 32 14.96 -11.43 -3.12
CA ALA A 32 16.33 -11.59 -3.62
C ALA A 32 17.35 -11.64 -2.49
N ILE A 33 17.26 -10.76 -1.49
CA ILE A 33 18.12 -10.79 -0.30
C ILE A 33 18.01 -12.17 0.38
N THR A 34 16.79 -12.65 0.63
CA THR A 34 16.56 -13.95 1.30
C THR A 34 17.11 -15.13 0.50
N LEU A 35 16.98 -15.11 -0.83
CA LEU A 35 17.56 -16.14 -1.70
C LEU A 35 19.09 -16.13 -1.67
N ARG A 36 19.70 -14.94 -1.76
CA ARG A 36 21.15 -14.78 -1.73
C ARG A 36 21.75 -15.18 -0.39
N ASP A 37 21.09 -14.90 0.72
CA ASP A 37 21.48 -15.37 2.04
C ASP A 37 21.52 -16.91 2.14
N ALA A 38 20.68 -17.58 1.35
CA ALA A 38 20.68 -19.03 1.22
C ALA A 38 21.63 -19.57 0.12
N GLY A 39 22.42 -18.70 -0.52
CA GLY A 39 23.35 -19.07 -1.60
C GLY A 39 22.71 -19.40 -2.95
N ILE A 40 21.47 -18.99 -3.17
CA ILE A 40 20.75 -19.23 -4.42
C ILE A 40 20.84 -17.99 -5.33
N ASP A 41 21.28 -18.21 -6.57
CA ASP A 41 21.36 -17.14 -7.57
C ASP A 41 19.98 -16.75 -8.05
N CYS A 42 19.79 -15.43 -8.20
CA CYS A 42 18.55 -14.86 -8.70
C CYS A 42 18.80 -13.59 -9.51
N VAL A 43 17.88 -13.32 -10.46
CA VAL A 43 17.85 -12.09 -11.26
C VAL A 43 16.50 -11.41 -11.03
N LEU A 44 16.54 -10.12 -10.65
CA LEU A 44 15.37 -9.27 -10.66
C LEU A 44 15.28 -8.56 -12.02
N LEU A 45 14.10 -8.62 -12.62
CA LEU A 45 13.78 -7.94 -13.88
C LEU A 45 12.89 -6.74 -13.56
N GLU A 46 13.48 -5.54 -13.68
CA GLU A 46 12.79 -4.28 -13.40
C GLU A 46 12.50 -3.54 -14.70
N ARG A 47 11.26 -3.11 -14.88
CA ARG A 47 10.84 -2.39 -16.09
C ARG A 47 11.44 -0.99 -16.23
N ASP A 48 11.67 -0.33 -15.10
CA ASP A 48 12.19 1.04 -15.06
C ASP A 48 13.73 1.05 -15.09
N ALA A 49 14.31 2.22 -15.36
CA ALA A 49 15.76 2.41 -15.38
C ALA A 49 16.42 2.27 -14.00
N ARG A 50 15.62 2.18 -12.93
CA ARG A 50 16.05 1.94 -11.55
C ARG A 50 14.90 1.39 -10.71
N PRO A 51 15.16 0.61 -9.65
CA PRO A 51 14.16 0.20 -8.70
C PRO A 51 13.42 1.40 -8.09
N SER A 52 12.11 1.38 -8.16
CA SER A 52 11.26 2.43 -7.59
C SER A 52 9.89 1.88 -7.21
N GLY A 53 8.99 1.76 -8.17
CA GLY A 53 7.66 1.21 -8.01
C GLY A 53 6.81 1.92 -6.95
N SER A 54 5.72 1.29 -6.53
CA SER A 54 4.83 1.85 -5.49
C SER A 54 5.50 1.94 -4.12
N THR A 55 6.55 1.17 -3.87
CA THR A 55 7.31 1.25 -2.61
C THR A 55 7.95 2.64 -2.46
N ALA A 56 8.61 3.14 -3.49
CA ALA A 56 9.26 4.46 -3.45
C ALA A 56 8.26 5.61 -3.30
N LEU A 57 7.04 5.46 -3.85
CA LEU A 57 5.97 6.45 -3.76
C LEU A 57 5.22 6.43 -2.43
N SER A 58 5.48 5.44 -1.56
CA SER A 58 4.87 5.33 -0.25
C SER A 58 5.65 6.08 0.82
N SER A 59 5.06 6.28 2.01
CA SER A 59 5.80 6.77 3.18
C SER A 59 6.77 5.71 3.76
N GLY A 60 6.82 4.50 3.21
CA GLY A 60 7.74 3.44 3.65
C GLY A 60 7.39 2.81 4.99
N PHE A 61 6.13 2.85 5.43
CA PHE A 61 5.71 2.38 6.74
C PHE A 61 5.32 0.91 6.70
N ILE A 62 5.99 0.09 7.52
CA ILE A 62 5.84 -1.36 7.57
C ILE A 62 5.28 -1.76 8.95
N PRO A 63 4.08 -2.32 9.04
CA PRO A 63 3.56 -2.83 10.31
C PRO A 63 4.18 -4.20 10.63
N ALA A 64 4.85 -4.30 11.76
CA ALA A 64 5.47 -5.56 12.19
C ALA A 64 5.37 -5.76 13.70
N PRO A 65 4.87 -6.91 14.18
CA PRO A 65 4.81 -7.23 15.59
C PRO A 65 6.12 -7.86 16.08
N SER A 66 6.38 -7.75 17.38
CA SER A 66 7.42 -8.48 18.09
C SER A 66 8.86 -8.27 17.61
N THR A 67 9.14 -7.18 16.88
CA THR A 67 10.47 -6.87 16.40
C THR A 67 11.44 -6.52 17.55
N ALA A 68 12.75 -6.68 17.31
CA ALA A 68 13.77 -6.22 18.23
C ALA A 68 13.68 -4.69 18.48
N VAL A 69 13.22 -3.92 17.49
CA VAL A 69 13.01 -2.46 17.60
C VAL A 69 11.87 -2.15 18.54
N GLN A 70 10.71 -2.82 18.40
CA GLN A 70 9.59 -2.67 19.34
C GLN A 70 9.97 -3.01 20.78
N LYS A 71 10.69 -4.11 20.98
CA LYS A 71 11.15 -4.53 22.31
C LYS A 71 12.03 -3.45 22.96
N ARG A 72 12.94 -2.83 22.20
CA ARG A 72 13.76 -1.71 22.70
C ARG A 72 12.93 -0.46 23.01
N ALA A 73 11.85 -0.22 22.27
CA ALA A 73 10.92 0.88 22.50
C ALA A 73 9.89 0.59 23.62
N GLY A 74 9.96 -0.57 24.28
CA GLY A 74 9.02 -0.96 25.34
C GLY A 74 7.58 -1.21 24.82
N VAL A 75 7.45 -1.60 23.55
CA VAL A 75 6.15 -1.93 22.95
C VAL A 75 5.95 -3.43 22.96
N GLU A 76 4.93 -3.90 23.66
CA GLU A 76 4.50 -5.30 23.65
C GLU A 76 3.51 -5.51 22.51
N ASP A 77 3.78 -6.50 21.66
CA ASP A 77 2.95 -6.88 20.51
C ASP A 77 3.18 -8.36 20.15
N SER A 78 2.26 -8.96 19.41
CA SER A 78 2.41 -10.33 18.94
C SER A 78 1.80 -10.54 17.55
N PRO A 79 2.24 -11.57 16.80
CA PRO A 79 1.62 -11.95 15.53
C PRO A 79 0.11 -12.19 15.66
N GLU A 80 -0.35 -12.80 16.75
CA GLU A 80 -1.77 -13.08 16.99
C GLU A 80 -2.56 -11.80 17.25
N GLN A 81 -1.97 -10.82 17.98
CA GLN A 81 -2.59 -9.51 18.19
C GLN A 81 -2.72 -8.77 16.85
N PHE A 82 -1.67 -8.80 16.04
CA PHE A 82 -1.69 -8.18 14.72
C PHE A 82 -2.70 -8.87 13.78
N ALA A 83 -2.75 -10.20 13.77
CA ALA A 83 -3.74 -10.96 13.01
C ALA A 83 -5.19 -10.61 13.40
N ARG A 84 -5.45 -10.40 14.71
CA ARG A 84 -6.76 -9.92 15.17
C ARG A 84 -7.10 -8.54 14.63
N ASP A 85 -6.15 -7.59 14.65
CA ASP A 85 -6.36 -6.24 14.12
C ASP A 85 -6.66 -6.27 12.61
N ILE A 86 -5.91 -7.06 11.84
CA ILE A 86 -6.16 -7.24 10.40
C ILE A 86 -7.56 -7.80 10.17
N GLN A 87 -7.94 -8.88 10.86
CA GLN A 87 -9.25 -9.51 10.69
C GLN A 87 -10.39 -8.61 11.15
N ALA A 88 -10.22 -7.87 12.25
CA ALA A 88 -11.22 -6.92 12.73
C ALA A 88 -11.44 -5.80 11.70
N LYS A 89 -10.35 -5.23 11.14
CA LYS A 89 -10.43 -4.21 10.10
C LYS A 89 -11.07 -4.74 8.81
N ALA A 90 -10.76 -5.97 8.43
CA ALA A 90 -11.32 -6.63 7.27
C ALA A 90 -12.71 -7.27 7.52
N HIS A 91 -13.35 -6.99 8.66
CA HIS A 91 -14.64 -7.60 9.06
C HIS A 91 -14.64 -9.12 8.91
N HIS A 92 -13.51 -9.75 9.24
CA HIS A 92 -13.27 -11.20 9.14
C HIS A 92 -13.40 -11.80 7.71
N THR A 93 -13.21 -10.98 6.66
CA THR A 93 -13.25 -11.42 5.25
C THR A 93 -11.86 -11.66 4.65
N ALA A 94 -10.79 -11.22 5.31
CA ALA A 94 -9.43 -11.49 4.84
C ALA A 94 -9.10 -12.99 4.93
N ALA A 95 -8.29 -13.49 3.99
CA ALA A 95 -7.89 -14.89 3.92
C ALA A 95 -7.12 -15.32 5.19
N PRO A 96 -7.67 -16.21 6.05
CA PRO A 96 -7.09 -16.49 7.37
C PRO A 96 -5.67 -17.07 7.29
N HIS A 97 -5.40 -17.89 6.27
CA HIS A 97 -4.08 -18.51 6.06
C HIS A 97 -3.02 -17.47 5.71
N LEU A 98 -3.35 -16.43 4.93
CA LEU A 98 -2.44 -15.34 4.59
C LEU A 98 -2.24 -14.38 5.77
N VAL A 99 -3.32 -14.03 6.47
CA VAL A 99 -3.25 -13.19 7.68
C VAL A 99 -2.29 -13.81 8.70
N LYS A 100 -2.42 -15.13 8.95
CA LYS A 100 -1.53 -15.85 9.83
C LYS A 100 -0.08 -15.84 9.31
N ALA A 101 0.13 -16.29 8.07
CA ALA A 101 1.47 -16.40 7.49
C ALA A 101 2.22 -15.05 7.49
N TYR A 102 1.55 -13.96 7.10
CA TYR A 102 2.19 -12.65 7.03
C TYR A 102 2.45 -12.04 8.41
N SER A 103 1.51 -12.19 9.36
CA SER A 103 1.71 -11.71 10.73
C SER A 103 2.88 -12.41 11.42
N GLU A 104 3.07 -13.71 11.17
CA GLU A 104 4.18 -14.50 11.73
C GLU A 104 5.53 -14.20 11.04
N ALA A 105 5.52 -13.93 9.74
CA ALA A 105 6.74 -13.79 8.94
C ALA A 105 7.37 -12.40 9.02
N ILE A 106 6.55 -11.32 9.17
CA ILE A 106 7.03 -9.95 9.00
C ILE A 106 8.05 -9.53 10.06
N GLY A 107 7.84 -9.84 11.34
CA GLY A 107 8.77 -9.49 12.42
C GLY A 107 10.15 -10.09 12.20
N PRO A 108 10.26 -11.43 12.04
CA PRO A 108 11.53 -12.09 11.70
C PRO A 108 12.19 -11.56 10.41
N ALA A 109 11.43 -11.23 9.38
CA ALA A 109 11.98 -10.65 8.15
C ALA A 109 12.62 -9.28 8.40
N MET A 110 11.93 -8.41 9.13
CA MET A 110 12.45 -7.09 9.51
C MET A 110 13.71 -7.19 10.37
N ASP A 111 13.71 -8.09 11.36
CA ASP A 111 14.86 -8.31 12.24
C ASP A 111 16.07 -8.86 11.46
N ALA A 112 15.88 -9.73 10.47
CA ALA A 112 16.93 -10.22 9.59
C ALA A 112 17.52 -9.09 8.72
N LEU A 113 16.66 -8.27 8.08
CA LEU A 113 17.10 -7.11 7.29
C LEU A 113 17.95 -6.14 8.12
N GLN A 114 17.57 -5.91 9.38
CA GLN A 114 18.33 -5.05 10.27
C GLN A 114 19.64 -5.68 10.71
N ALA A 115 19.62 -6.94 11.13
CA ALA A 115 20.78 -7.60 11.74
C ALA A 115 21.85 -7.99 10.72
N GLN A 116 21.46 -8.40 9.51
CA GLN A 116 22.35 -8.96 8.50
C GLN A 116 22.71 -7.96 7.40
N HIS A 117 21.81 -7.01 7.11
CA HIS A 117 21.95 -6.07 5.99
C HIS A 117 22.04 -4.61 6.41
N ALA A 118 22.15 -4.34 7.72
CA ALA A 118 22.32 -3.00 8.31
C ALA A 118 21.23 -1.99 7.86
N ILE A 119 19.99 -2.46 7.61
CA ILE A 119 18.87 -1.59 7.37
C ILE A 119 18.33 -1.13 8.72
N GLU A 120 18.49 0.14 9.03
CA GLU A 120 18.01 0.70 10.29
C GLU A 120 16.50 0.92 10.25
N PHE A 121 15.79 0.40 11.26
CA PHE A 121 14.37 0.66 11.46
C PHE A 121 14.12 1.35 12.80
N ILE A 122 13.15 2.26 12.79
CA ILE A 122 12.58 2.92 13.98
C ILE A 122 11.08 2.56 14.10
N VAL A 123 10.55 2.51 15.32
CA VAL A 123 9.09 2.48 15.55
C VAL A 123 8.57 3.90 15.52
N LEU A 124 7.47 4.13 14.78
CA LEU A 124 6.82 5.45 14.75
C LEU A 124 6.06 5.69 16.06
N GLU A 125 6.36 6.83 16.69
CA GLU A 125 5.74 7.29 17.92
C GLU A 125 4.76 8.44 17.66
N GLY A 126 3.93 8.75 18.64
CA GLY A 126 3.10 9.95 18.65
C GLY A 126 1.65 9.76 18.21
N PHE A 127 1.35 8.77 17.38
CA PHE A 127 -0.03 8.49 16.94
C PHE A 127 -0.25 7.00 16.65
N LEU A 128 -1.54 6.60 16.60
CA LEU A 128 -1.96 5.26 16.27
C LEU A 128 -2.86 5.31 15.03
N TYR A 129 -2.51 4.53 14.01
CA TYR A 129 -3.35 4.44 12.80
C TYR A 129 -4.67 3.71 13.07
N PRO A 130 -5.76 4.07 12.36
CA PRO A 130 -7.05 3.40 12.48
C PRO A 130 -6.93 1.88 12.34
N GLY A 131 -7.58 1.16 13.26
CA GLY A 131 -7.60 -0.31 13.28
C GLY A 131 -6.39 -0.99 13.92
N HIS A 132 -5.30 -0.28 14.19
CA HIS A 132 -4.19 -0.84 14.97
C HIS A 132 -4.46 -0.69 16.47
N SER A 133 -4.28 -1.76 17.23
CA SER A 133 -4.38 -1.75 18.70
C SER A 133 -3.07 -1.40 19.39
N VAL A 134 -1.93 -1.50 18.67
CA VAL A 134 -0.57 -1.29 19.17
C VAL A 134 0.25 -0.49 18.17
N ARG A 135 1.21 0.29 18.67
CA ARG A 135 2.19 0.98 17.82
C ARG A 135 3.16 -0.03 17.20
N ARG A 136 2.92 -0.39 15.94
CA ARG A 136 3.73 -1.38 15.21
C ARG A 136 4.25 -0.90 13.86
N MET A 137 4.03 0.39 13.54
CA MET A 137 4.58 0.94 12.30
C MET A 137 6.07 1.18 12.45
N HIS A 138 6.83 0.55 11.57
CA HIS A 138 8.27 0.78 11.41
C HIS A 138 8.52 1.61 10.16
N ALA A 139 9.60 2.37 10.19
CA ALA A 139 10.11 3.08 9.03
C ALA A 139 11.65 3.10 9.10
N VAL A 140 12.28 3.38 7.97
CA VAL A 140 13.66 3.85 7.97
C VAL A 140 13.69 5.27 8.59
N PRO A 141 14.83 5.75 9.14
CA PRO A 141 14.89 7.06 9.81
C PRO A 141 14.38 8.23 8.96
N GLU A 142 14.55 8.19 7.64
CA GLU A 142 14.10 9.19 6.69
C GLU A 142 12.57 9.23 6.51
N LYS A 143 11.85 8.18 6.92
CA LYS A 143 10.38 8.05 6.85
C LYS A 143 9.83 8.20 5.44
N THR A 144 10.54 7.70 4.43
CA THR A 144 10.11 7.69 3.03
C THR A 144 10.30 6.32 2.40
N GLY A 145 9.39 5.94 1.49
CA GLY A 145 9.52 4.71 0.71
C GLY A 145 10.71 4.75 -0.26
N ALA A 146 11.07 5.94 -0.75
CA ALA A 146 12.24 6.13 -1.60
C ALA A 146 13.53 5.73 -0.87
N ALA A 147 13.71 6.17 0.38
CA ALA A 147 14.86 5.77 1.20
C ALA A 147 14.86 4.27 1.50
N LEU A 148 13.68 3.69 1.77
CA LEU A 148 13.53 2.25 1.98
C LEU A 148 13.98 1.46 0.76
N VAL A 149 13.56 1.83 -0.45
CA VAL A 149 13.97 1.15 -1.70
C VAL A 149 15.48 1.21 -1.88
N VAL A 150 16.09 2.39 -1.70
CA VAL A 150 17.55 2.57 -1.83
C VAL A 150 18.31 1.65 -0.85
N GLN A 151 17.84 1.53 0.39
CA GLN A 151 18.48 0.65 1.39
C GLN A 151 18.32 -0.83 1.03
N LEU A 152 17.11 -1.24 0.58
CA LEU A 152 16.83 -2.62 0.13
C LEU A 152 17.65 -2.99 -1.12
N GLU A 153 17.71 -2.11 -2.12
CA GLU A 153 18.51 -2.31 -3.33
C GLU A 153 19.99 -2.47 -3.00
N ARG A 154 20.53 -1.58 -2.17
CA ARG A 154 21.93 -1.69 -1.70
C ARG A 154 22.18 -3.03 -0.99
N ALA A 155 21.26 -3.48 -0.15
CA ALA A 155 21.36 -4.75 0.55
C ALA A 155 21.32 -5.94 -0.43
N ALA A 156 20.41 -5.93 -1.40
CA ALA A 156 20.29 -6.98 -2.41
C ALA A 156 21.56 -7.09 -3.28
N LEU A 157 22.10 -5.95 -3.75
CA LEU A 157 23.35 -5.91 -4.50
C LEU A 157 24.54 -6.37 -3.68
N ALA A 158 24.62 -5.96 -2.41
CA ALA A 158 25.68 -6.41 -1.48
C ALA A 158 25.60 -7.91 -1.18
N ALA A 159 24.41 -8.51 -1.15
CA ALA A 159 24.19 -9.96 -1.05
C ALA A 159 24.52 -10.71 -2.38
N GLY A 160 24.77 -9.98 -3.47
CA GLY A 160 25.13 -10.55 -4.76
C GLY A 160 23.91 -10.88 -5.65
N ALA A 161 22.77 -10.21 -5.48
CA ALA A 161 21.66 -10.31 -6.40
C ALA A 161 21.92 -9.47 -7.66
N ASP A 162 21.49 -9.97 -8.82
CA ASP A 162 21.53 -9.23 -10.07
C ASP A 162 20.22 -8.48 -10.26
N VAL A 163 20.29 -7.15 -10.46
CA VAL A 163 19.16 -6.29 -10.77
C VAL A 163 19.28 -5.79 -12.19
N LEU A 164 18.47 -6.33 -13.08
CA LEU A 164 18.42 -5.94 -14.49
C LEU A 164 17.28 -4.94 -14.70
N CYS A 165 17.64 -3.66 -14.78
CA CYS A 165 16.74 -2.57 -15.11
C CYS A 165 16.49 -2.44 -16.62
N ASP A 166 15.49 -1.62 -17.01
CA ASP A 166 15.05 -1.50 -18.40
C ASP A 166 14.72 -2.87 -19.01
N ALA A 167 14.06 -3.74 -18.24
CA ALA A 167 13.75 -5.12 -18.58
C ALA A 167 12.27 -5.42 -18.27
N GLN A 168 11.38 -4.91 -19.14
CA GLN A 168 9.95 -5.12 -18.99
C GLN A 168 9.57 -6.55 -19.40
N VAL A 169 9.25 -7.42 -18.46
CA VAL A 169 8.74 -8.76 -18.75
C VAL A 169 7.39 -8.65 -19.46
N THR A 170 7.27 -9.34 -20.59
CA THR A 170 6.05 -9.40 -21.41
C THR A 170 5.62 -10.82 -21.74
N GLU A 171 6.52 -11.80 -21.58
CA GLU A 171 6.27 -13.20 -21.88
C GLU A 171 6.57 -14.09 -20.68
N LEU A 172 5.67 -15.02 -20.37
CA LEU A 172 5.97 -16.18 -19.54
C LEU A 172 6.03 -17.41 -20.43
N TRP A 173 7.13 -18.14 -20.35
CA TRP A 173 7.33 -19.39 -21.07
C TRP A 173 6.99 -20.57 -20.16
N VAL A 174 6.16 -21.50 -20.66
CA VAL A 174 5.66 -22.65 -19.89
C VAL A 174 5.77 -23.92 -20.71
N ASP A 175 6.02 -25.04 -20.06
CA ASP A 175 5.93 -26.35 -20.70
C ASP A 175 4.46 -26.82 -20.81
N ASN A 176 4.28 -28.02 -21.38
CA ASN A 176 2.93 -28.60 -21.55
C ASN A 176 2.22 -28.96 -20.23
N GLN A 177 2.92 -28.91 -19.10
CA GLN A 177 2.39 -29.11 -17.75
C GLN A 177 2.20 -27.78 -17.00
N GLN A 178 2.27 -26.65 -17.74
CA GLN A 178 2.20 -25.29 -17.20
C GLN A 178 3.30 -24.98 -16.15
N ARG A 179 4.43 -25.67 -16.22
CA ARG A 179 5.60 -25.33 -15.44
C ARG A 179 6.33 -24.19 -16.12
N ILE A 180 6.69 -23.15 -15.38
CA ILE A 180 7.50 -22.06 -15.90
C ILE A 180 8.88 -22.58 -16.31
N THR A 181 9.31 -22.20 -17.51
CA THR A 181 10.61 -22.55 -18.10
C THR A 181 11.49 -21.31 -18.32
N GLY A 182 10.89 -20.11 -18.27
CA GLY A 182 11.59 -18.84 -18.41
C GLY A 182 10.66 -17.67 -18.68
N VAL A 183 11.26 -16.55 -19.01
CA VAL A 183 10.58 -15.29 -19.32
C VAL A 183 11.19 -14.61 -20.55
N GLY A 184 10.39 -13.80 -21.26
CA GLY A 184 10.85 -12.86 -22.27
C GLY A 184 10.60 -11.44 -21.80
N TYR A 185 11.55 -10.56 -22.02
CA TYR A 185 11.49 -9.16 -21.59
C TYR A 185 11.99 -8.21 -22.69
N VAL A 186 11.36 -7.05 -22.75
CA VAL A 186 11.63 -6.00 -23.72
C VAL A 186 12.69 -5.06 -23.18
N ARG A 187 13.66 -4.70 -24.04
CA ARG A 187 14.71 -3.72 -23.80
C ARG A 187 14.32 -2.35 -24.36
N PRO A 188 15.02 -1.25 -24.01
CA PRO A 188 14.74 0.10 -24.51
C PRO A 188 14.81 0.27 -26.03
N ASP A 189 15.48 -0.62 -26.72
CA ASP A 189 15.58 -0.65 -28.20
C ASP A 189 14.51 -1.53 -28.87
N ASP A 190 13.46 -1.92 -28.10
CA ASP A 190 12.39 -2.82 -28.49
C ASP A 190 12.84 -4.27 -28.82
N SER A 191 14.09 -4.63 -28.57
CA SER A 191 14.53 -6.01 -28.66
C SER A 191 13.90 -6.85 -27.52
N ILE A 192 13.69 -8.14 -27.79
CA ILE A 192 13.21 -9.10 -26.79
C ILE A 192 14.34 -10.05 -26.41
N ASP A 193 14.75 -9.95 -25.16
CA ASP A 193 15.69 -10.90 -24.57
C ASP A 193 14.93 -11.98 -23.80
N HIS A 194 15.58 -13.12 -23.61
CA HIS A 194 14.99 -14.25 -22.90
C HIS A 194 15.88 -14.73 -21.77
N LEU A 195 15.26 -15.19 -20.68
CA LEU A 195 15.93 -15.78 -19.53
C LEU A 195 15.23 -17.10 -19.17
N ARG A 196 15.99 -18.19 -19.05
CA ARG A 196 15.50 -19.48 -18.56
C ARG A 196 15.58 -19.50 -17.03
N CYS A 197 14.59 -20.11 -16.37
CA CYS A 197 14.61 -20.23 -14.91
C CYS A 197 13.94 -21.51 -14.43
N ASP A 198 14.27 -21.91 -13.19
CA ASP A 198 13.67 -23.07 -12.51
C ASP A 198 12.45 -22.69 -11.66
N ALA A 199 12.39 -21.45 -11.18
CA ALA A 199 11.27 -20.86 -10.46
C ALA A 199 11.08 -19.39 -10.81
N LEU A 200 9.84 -18.92 -10.76
CA LEU A 200 9.45 -17.53 -11.05
C LEU A 200 8.66 -16.95 -9.89
N LEU A 201 9.07 -15.76 -9.44
CA LEU A 201 8.29 -14.94 -8.51
C LEU A 201 7.73 -13.71 -9.24
N LEU A 202 6.41 -13.56 -9.25
CA LEU A 202 5.73 -12.34 -9.68
C LEU A 202 5.63 -11.37 -8.50
N ALA A 203 6.40 -10.29 -8.56
CA ALA A 203 6.45 -9.19 -7.58
C ALA A 203 6.17 -7.82 -8.25
N CYS A 204 5.48 -7.84 -9.42
CA CYS A 204 5.25 -6.71 -10.31
C CYS A 204 4.00 -5.89 -9.99
N ASN A 205 3.48 -6.01 -8.77
CA ASN A 205 2.33 -5.28 -8.26
C ASN A 205 1.00 -5.65 -8.96
N GLY A 206 -0.08 -4.88 -8.68
CA GLY A 206 -1.43 -5.13 -9.16
C GLY A 206 -1.81 -4.31 -10.39
N PHE A 207 -3.07 -3.83 -10.43
CA PHE A 207 -3.66 -3.24 -11.65
C PHE A 207 -4.09 -1.77 -11.49
N GLY A 208 -3.69 -1.07 -10.40
CA GLY A 208 -4.14 0.30 -10.13
C GLY A 208 -3.80 1.32 -11.22
N GLY A 209 -2.75 1.08 -12.03
CA GLY A 209 -2.38 1.89 -13.19
C GLY A 209 -3.14 1.56 -14.48
N ASN A 210 -3.95 0.49 -14.49
CA ASN A 210 -4.76 0.10 -15.63
C ASN A 210 -6.19 0.64 -15.50
N ALA A 211 -6.46 1.79 -16.13
CA ALA A 211 -7.74 2.47 -16.02
C ALA A 211 -8.95 1.60 -16.44
N ALA A 212 -8.78 0.69 -17.39
CA ALA A 212 -9.86 -0.21 -17.83
C ALA A 212 -10.18 -1.23 -16.73
N MET A 213 -9.16 -1.89 -16.15
CA MET A 213 -9.36 -2.82 -15.03
C MET A 213 -9.91 -2.11 -13.79
N VAL A 214 -9.44 -0.88 -13.50
CA VAL A 214 -9.98 -0.08 -12.40
C VAL A 214 -11.46 0.24 -12.63
N ALA A 215 -11.85 0.65 -13.84
CA ALA A 215 -13.24 0.96 -14.13
C ALA A 215 -14.16 -0.28 -14.03
N GLU A 216 -13.65 -1.45 -14.37
CA GLU A 216 -14.39 -2.73 -14.32
C GLU A 216 -14.47 -3.28 -12.88
N LEU A 217 -13.32 -3.35 -12.18
CA LEU A 217 -13.20 -4.06 -10.91
C LEU A 217 -13.42 -3.16 -9.69
N LEU A 218 -13.18 -1.83 -9.82
CA LEU A 218 -13.28 -0.83 -8.76
C LEU A 218 -14.14 0.36 -9.22
N PRO A 219 -15.44 0.17 -9.53
CA PRO A 219 -16.27 1.21 -10.14
C PRO A 219 -16.35 2.51 -9.33
N ASP A 220 -16.25 2.45 -8.00
CA ASP A 220 -16.25 3.62 -7.12
C ASP A 220 -14.99 4.48 -7.28
N MET A 221 -13.91 3.90 -7.80
CA MET A 221 -12.62 4.56 -8.01
C MET A 221 -12.33 4.90 -9.47
N LYS A 222 -13.27 4.65 -10.40
CA LYS A 222 -13.05 4.86 -11.85
C LYS A 222 -12.66 6.28 -12.24
N HIS A 223 -12.99 7.27 -11.39
CA HIS A 223 -12.67 8.69 -11.59
C HIS A 223 -11.61 9.19 -10.60
N ALA A 224 -11.08 8.31 -9.73
CA ALA A 224 -10.03 8.68 -8.80
C ALA A 224 -8.72 8.95 -9.55
N LEU A 225 -7.94 9.88 -9.02
CA LEU A 225 -6.55 10.04 -9.42
C LEU A 225 -5.79 8.77 -8.98
N PHE A 226 -5.00 8.20 -9.87
CA PHE A 226 -4.08 7.14 -9.51
C PHE A 226 -2.77 7.76 -9.00
N ALA A 227 -2.48 7.58 -7.72
CA ALA A 227 -1.28 8.08 -7.03
C ALA A 227 -0.20 7.01 -6.84
N GLY A 228 -0.38 5.83 -7.45
CA GLY A 228 0.59 4.75 -7.47
C GLY A 228 1.52 4.81 -8.68
N HIS A 229 2.36 3.79 -8.83
CA HIS A 229 3.26 3.65 -9.96
C HIS A 229 2.51 3.21 -11.22
N THR A 230 2.68 3.93 -12.33
CA THR A 230 1.96 3.68 -13.60
C THR A 230 2.25 2.30 -14.20
N GLY A 231 3.35 1.65 -13.80
CA GLY A 231 3.69 0.28 -14.15
C GLY A 231 2.82 -0.80 -13.49
N ASN A 232 1.90 -0.45 -12.62
CA ASN A 232 0.94 -1.38 -12.02
C ASN A 232 -0.19 -1.65 -13.03
N ASP A 233 0.14 -2.35 -14.10
CA ASP A 233 -0.71 -2.52 -15.29
C ASP A 233 -1.59 -3.77 -15.27
N GLY A 234 -1.48 -4.62 -14.24
CA GLY A 234 -2.25 -5.86 -14.10
C GLY A 234 -1.66 -7.05 -14.84
N SER A 235 -0.42 -6.98 -15.30
CA SER A 235 0.24 -8.06 -16.04
C SER A 235 0.22 -9.39 -15.29
N ALA A 236 0.43 -9.42 -13.97
CA ALA A 236 0.36 -10.64 -13.16
C ALA A 236 -1.00 -11.34 -13.29
N ILE A 237 -2.09 -10.58 -13.20
CA ILE A 237 -3.46 -11.09 -13.36
C ILE A 237 -3.68 -11.62 -14.78
N ALA A 238 -3.24 -10.87 -15.79
CA ALA A 238 -3.39 -11.27 -17.19
C ALA A 238 -2.65 -12.57 -17.51
N TRP A 239 -1.40 -12.74 -17.04
CA TRP A 239 -0.69 -14.03 -17.17
C TRP A 239 -1.38 -15.14 -16.39
N GLY A 240 -1.83 -14.85 -15.15
CA GLY A 240 -2.54 -15.85 -14.36
C GLY A 240 -3.81 -16.33 -15.04
N GLN A 241 -4.65 -15.43 -15.54
CA GLN A 241 -5.86 -15.77 -16.27
C GLN A 241 -5.57 -16.59 -17.54
N ALA A 242 -4.50 -16.28 -18.25
CA ALA A 242 -4.07 -17.04 -19.42
C ALA A 242 -3.52 -18.46 -19.07
N LEU A 243 -3.21 -18.71 -17.81
CA LEU A 243 -2.78 -20.01 -17.27
C LEU A 243 -3.87 -20.72 -16.44
N ASP A 244 -5.09 -20.21 -16.44
CA ASP A 244 -6.20 -20.72 -15.59
C ASP A 244 -5.88 -20.64 -14.09
N ALA A 245 -5.10 -19.63 -13.67
CA ALA A 245 -4.86 -19.35 -12.27
C ALA A 245 -6.04 -18.60 -11.65
N ARG A 246 -6.38 -18.97 -10.42
CA ARG A 246 -7.42 -18.31 -9.65
C ARG A 246 -6.98 -16.91 -9.21
N THR A 247 -7.93 -15.98 -9.24
CA THR A 247 -7.76 -14.64 -8.67
C THR A 247 -8.72 -14.43 -7.50
N ALA A 248 -8.35 -13.55 -6.56
CA ALA A 248 -9.19 -13.28 -5.39
C ALA A 248 -9.07 -11.83 -4.93
N ASP A 249 -10.11 -11.37 -4.22
CA ASP A 249 -10.20 -10.07 -3.55
C ASP A 249 -9.93 -8.86 -4.48
N LEU A 250 -10.29 -8.97 -5.78
CA LEU A 250 -10.01 -7.94 -6.78
C LEU A 250 -10.69 -6.59 -6.51
N GLN A 251 -11.66 -6.54 -5.60
CA GLN A 251 -12.30 -5.30 -5.15
C GLN A 251 -11.63 -4.69 -3.90
N GLY A 252 -10.61 -5.35 -3.35
CA GLY A 252 -9.79 -4.80 -2.28
C GLY A 252 -8.77 -3.80 -2.81
N TYR A 253 -8.68 -2.62 -2.18
CA TYR A 253 -7.71 -1.59 -2.57
C TYR A 253 -7.37 -0.66 -1.42
N GLN A 254 -6.27 0.08 -1.56
CA GLN A 254 -5.97 1.25 -0.78
C GLN A 254 -6.40 2.50 -1.54
N GLY A 255 -7.41 3.18 -1.02
CA GLY A 255 -7.69 4.56 -1.34
C GLY A 255 -7.01 5.52 -0.36
N HIS A 256 -7.04 6.81 -0.64
CA HIS A 256 -6.67 7.84 0.32
C HIS A 256 -7.51 9.10 0.10
N GLY A 257 -8.30 9.49 1.09
CA GLY A 257 -9.20 10.65 1.04
C GLY A 257 -8.52 11.99 1.34
N SER A 258 -7.19 12.04 1.37
CA SER A 258 -6.45 13.28 1.70
C SER A 258 -5.27 13.49 0.77
N TRP A 259 -5.54 13.51 -0.54
CA TRP A 259 -4.59 13.89 -1.58
C TRP A 259 -4.74 15.36 -1.90
N ALA A 260 -3.73 16.18 -1.58
CA ALA A 260 -3.75 17.63 -1.80
C ALA A 260 -3.92 17.95 -3.29
N THR A 261 -4.89 18.79 -3.63
CA THR A 261 -5.18 19.16 -5.00
C THR A 261 -5.23 20.69 -5.16
N PRO A 262 -4.60 21.28 -6.20
CA PRO A 262 -3.93 20.64 -7.33
C PRO A 262 -2.45 20.25 -7.08
N GLN A 263 -1.91 20.36 -5.86
CA GLN A 263 -0.49 20.21 -5.58
C GLN A 263 0.05 18.80 -5.81
N GLY A 264 -0.79 17.76 -5.73
CA GLY A 264 -0.39 16.38 -6.03
C GLY A 264 0.46 15.74 -4.93
N ALA A 265 0.17 16.02 -3.66
CA ALA A 265 0.93 15.52 -2.52
C ALA A 265 0.04 14.78 -1.50
N LEU A 266 0.61 13.79 -0.84
CA LEU A 266 -0.05 13.05 0.23
C LEU A 266 -0.10 13.90 1.52
N ILE A 267 -1.28 13.97 2.12
CA ILE A 267 -1.45 14.52 3.46
C ILE A 267 -1.70 13.37 4.43
N SER A 268 -0.78 13.17 5.37
CA SER A 268 -0.87 12.08 6.34
C SER A 268 -2.20 12.08 7.10
N TRP A 269 -2.81 10.89 7.21
CA TRP A 269 -4.06 10.72 7.96
C TRP A 269 -3.89 10.94 9.47
N ALA A 270 -2.66 11.02 9.96
CA ALA A 270 -2.37 11.40 11.34
C ALA A 270 -3.06 12.72 11.74
N LEU A 271 -3.23 13.67 10.78
CA LEU A 271 -3.93 14.93 11.03
C LEU A 271 -5.38 14.68 11.46
N MET A 272 -6.06 13.74 10.80
CA MET A 272 -7.44 13.38 11.13
C MET A 272 -7.51 12.63 12.46
N MET A 273 -6.57 11.72 12.71
CA MET A 273 -6.53 10.94 13.96
C MET A 273 -6.27 11.82 15.20
N GLU A 274 -5.57 12.94 15.02
CA GLU A 274 -5.29 13.91 16.10
C GLU A 274 -6.39 14.98 16.25
N GLY A 275 -7.51 14.86 15.54
CA GLY A 275 -8.69 15.70 15.71
C GLY A 275 -9.00 16.64 14.55
N GLY A 276 -8.27 16.55 13.45
CA GLY A 276 -8.64 17.20 12.19
C GLY A 276 -9.95 16.64 11.64
N VAL A 277 -10.60 17.39 10.75
CA VAL A 277 -11.89 17.02 10.16
C VAL A 277 -11.91 17.29 8.67
N GLN A 278 -12.78 16.57 7.96
CA GLN A 278 -13.03 16.86 6.54
C GLN A 278 -14.40 17.53 6.35
N LEU A 279 -14.39 18.64 5.61
CA LEU A 279 -15.57 19.43 5.28
C LEU A 279 -15.79 19.45 3.76
N ASN A 280 -17.03 19.29 3.32
CA ASN A 280 -17.41 19.49 1.93
C ASN A 280 -17.58 21.00 1.57
N ALA A 281 -17.93 21.29 0.31
CA ALA A 281 -18.14 22.65 -0.15
C ALA A 281 -19.29 23.42 0.57
N ASN A 282 -20.16 22.68 1.28
CA ASN A 282 -21.22 23.26 2.11
C ASN A 282 -20.79 23.49 3.56
N GLY A 283 -19.53 23.23 3.91
CA GLY A 283 -19.02 23.31 5.28
C GLY A 283 -19.53 22.19 6.19
N GLN A 284 -19.99 21.09 5.63
CA GLN A 284 -20.51 19.97 6.36
C GLN A 284 -19.46 18.84 6.42
N ARG A 285 -19.31 18.24 7.56
CA ARG A 285 -18.64 16.96 7.74
C ARG A 285 -19.53 15.86 7.14
N PHE A 286 -18.99 14.92 6.38
CA PHE A 286 -19.78 14.00 5.56
C PHE A 286 -19.44 12.52 5.77
N HIS A 287 -18.46 12.21 6.62
CA HIS A 287 -18.11 10.85 7.02
C HIS A 287 -17.42 10.82 8.38
N ASP A 288 -17.18 9.64 8.91
CA ASP A 288 -16.41 9.40 10.11
C ASP A 288 -14.93 9.16 9.75
N GLU A 289 -14.07 10.13 10.02
CA GLU A 289 -12.63 10.08 9.69
C GLU A 289 -11.90 8.99 10.51
N THR A 290 -12.50 8.46 11.57
CA THR A 290 -11.92 7.39 12.38
C THR A 290 -11.96 6.03 11.71
N GLN A 291 -12.83 5.86 10.70
CA GLN A 291 -12.90 4.62 9.92
C GLN A 291 -11.62 4.37 9.11
N GLY A 292 -11.00 5.42 8.58
CA GLY A 292 -9.73 5.35 7.89
C GLY A 292 -9.68 6.15 6.59
N TYR A 293 -8.47 6.29 6.10
CA TYR A 293 -8.23 7.10 4.90
C TYR A 293 -8.65 6.41 3.60
N SER A 294 -8.74 5.10 3.61
CA SER A 294 -9.12 4.32 2.42
C SER A 294 -10.60 4.50 2.12
N GLU A 295 -11.45 4.36 3.13
CA GLU A 295 -12.90 4.62 3.06
C GLU A 295 -13.18 6.08 2.73
N ALA A 296 -12.41 7.00 3.33
CA ALA A 296 -12.53 8.42 3.09
C ALA A 296 -12.36 8.79 1.61
N ALA A 297 -11.57 8.04 0.83
CA ALA A 297 -11.39 8.30 -0.60
C ALA A 297 -12.73 8.26 -1.36
N VAL A 298 -13.55 7.24 -1.10
CA VAL A 298 -14.87 7.09 -1.72
C VAL A 298 -15.79 8.22 -1.28
N HIS A 299 -15.81 8.54 0.01
CA HIS A 299 -16.64 9.61 0.56
C HIS A 299 -16.26 10.98 0.00
N VAL A 300 -14.96 11.28 -0.17
CA VAL A 300 -14.49 12.54 -0.76
C VAL A 300 -14.87 12.63 -2.25
N LEU A 301 -14.67 11.55 -3.01
CA LEU A 301 -15.02 11.51 -4.42
C LEU A 301 -16.54 11.70 -4.67
N ALA A 302 -17.36 11.28 -3.72
CA ALA A 302 -18.81 11.47 -3.77
C ALA A 302 -19.26 12.92 -3.46
N GLN A 303 -18.37 13.79 -2.96
CA GLN A 303 -18.72 15.19 -2.69
C GLN A 303 -18.75 16.02 -3.99
N PRO A 304 -19.44 17.17 -4.00
CA PRO A 304 -19.48 18.06 -5.16
C PRO A 304 -18.10 18.40 -5.68
N GLY A 305 -17.84 18.11 -6.95
CA GLY A 305 -16.53 18.29 -7.59
C GLY A 305 -15.46 17.26 -7.18
N GLY A 306 -15.80 16.21 -6.43
CA GLY A 306 -14.87 15.17 -5.98
C GLY A 306 -13.81 15.69 -5.00
N VAL A 307 -14.13 16.74 -4.24
CA VAL A 307 -13.17 17.41 -3.35
C VAL A 307 -13.75 17.69 -1.97
N ALA A 308 -12.86 17.81 -1.00
CA ALA A 308 -13.15 18.23 0.36
C ALA A 308 -12.05 19.15 0.89
N TRP A 309 -12.21 19.63 2.11
CA TRP A 309 -11.21 20.42 2.85
C TRP A 309 -10.84 19.68 4.13
N SER A 310 -9.57 19.31 4.27
CA SER A 310 -9.00 18.84 5.53
C SER A 310 -8.68 20.05 6.40
N VAL A 311 -9.36 20.17 7.55
CA VAL A 311 -9.26 21.32 8.47
C VAL A 311 -8.64 20.90 9.79
N PHE A 312 -7.69 21.66 10.29
CA PHE A 312 -6.95 21.39 11.51
C PHE A 312 -6.41 22.70 12.14
N ASP A 313 -5.77 22.61 13.30
CA ASP A 313 -5.24 23.79 14.02
C ASP A 313 -3.70 23.79 14.14
N GLY A 314 -3.15 24.77 14.88
CA GLY A 314 -1.72 24.96 15.02
C GLY A 314 -1.00 23.81 15.74
N GLU A 315 -1.66 23.07 16.62
CA GLU A 315 -1.03 21.92 17.29
C GLU A 315 -0.91 20.73 16.33
N ILE A 316 -1.94 20.49 15.55
CA ILE A 316 -1.91 19.45 14.51
C ILE A 316 -0.92 19.85 13.39
N LEU A 317 -0.79 21.14 13.07
CA LEU A 317 0.22 21.62 12.12
C LEU A 317 1.65 21.29 12.56
N LYS A 318 1.95 21.37 13.86
CA LYS A 318 3.28 20.98 14.38
C LYS A 318 3.57 19.50 14.13
N LEU A 319 2.58 18.63 14.35
CA LEU A 319 2.68 17.22 14.03
C LEU A 319 2.83 17.02 12.52
N ALA A 320 1.99 17.67 11.72
CA ALA A 320 2.00 17.55 10.27
C ALA A 320 3.38 17.83 9.66
N ARG A 321 4.09 18.83 10.15
CA ARG A 321 5.44 19.20 9.72
C ARG A 321 6.54 18.20 10.10
N THR A 322 6.21 17.12 10.78
CA THR A 322 7.14 15.98 10.99
C THR A 322 7.12 14.98 9.84
N PHE A 323 6.20 15.14 8.87
CA PHE A 323 6.06 14.29 7.69
C PHE A 323 6.62 15.03 6.46
N PRO A 324 7.60 14.45 5.74
CA PRO A 324 8.20 15.07 4.56
C PRO A 324 7.16 15.46 3.49
N ASP A 325 6.22 14.54 3.16
CA ASP A 325 5.16 14.78 2.17
C ASP A 325 4.32 16.02 2.50
N PHE A 326 4.01 16.23 3.78
CA PHE A 326 3.30 17.42 4.22
C PHE A 326 4.14 18.71 4.03
N CYS A 327 5.43 18.66 4.34
CA CYS A 327 6.31 19.81 4.15
C CYS A 327 6.41 20.20 2.67
N GLU A 328 6.45 19.22 1.77
CA GLU A 328 6.42 19.44 0.32
C GLU A 328 5.09 20.08 -0.12
N ALA A 329 3.96 19.55 0.37
CA ALA A 329 2.64 20.12 0.11
C ALA A 329 2.52 21.56 0.63
N GLU A 330 3.02 21.84 1.82
CA GLU A 330 3.04 23.19 2.42
C GLU A 330 3.90 24.14 1.57
N ALA A 331 5.11 23.72 1.18
CA ALA A 331 5.99 24.49 0.30
C ALA A 331 5.36 24.76 -1.08
N ALA A 332 4.57 23.82 -1.60
CA ALA A 332 3.78 23.99 -2.82
C ALA A 332 2.51 24.86 -2.62
N GLY A 333 2.30 25.41 -1.43
CA GLY A 333 1.19 26.32 -1.15
C GLY A 333 -0.16 25.64 -0.93
N ALA A 334 -0.19 24.34 -0.60
CA ALA A 334 -1.44 23.61 -0.32
C ALA A 334 -2.12 24.12 0.97
N VAL A 335 -1.35 24.47 1.99
CA VAL A 335 -1.86 24.89 3.29
C VAL A 335 -2.37 26.34 3.24
N LYS A 336 -3.64 26.54 3.59
CA LYS A 336 -4.27 27.85 3.72
C LYS A 336 -4.49 28.19 5.19
N THR A 337 -4.06 29.37 5.60
CA THR A 337 -4.25 29.86 6.98
C THR A 337 -5.54 30.66 7.07
N CYS A 338 -6.39 30.35 8.03
CA CYS A 338 -7.64 31.02 8.32
C CYS A 338 -7.58 31.58 9.75
N ALA A 339 -7.57 32.92 9.87
CA ALA A 339 -7.46 33.59 11.16
C ALA A 339 -8.61 33.22 12.12
N ASP A 340 -9.80 33.02 11.55
CA ASP A 340 -11.02 32.66 12.27
C ASP A 340 -11.98 31.81 11.40
N MET A 341 -13.13 31.50 11.96
CA MET A 341 -14.17 30.71 11.31
C MET A 341 -14.77 31.38 10.08
N ASN A 342 -14.83 32.71 10.04
CA ASN A 342 -15.43 33.44 8.90
C ASN A 342 -14.49 33.33 7.69
N VAL A 343 -13.19 33.45 7.92
CA VAL A 343 -12.16 33.26 6.88
C VAL A 343 -12.18 31.81 6.38
N LEU A 344 -12.35 30.83 7.25
CA LEU A 344 -12.47 29.42 6.87
C LEU A 344 -13.74 29.18 6.04
N ALA A 345 -14.88 29.71 6.47
CA ALA A 345 -16.14 29.59 5.72
C ALA A 345 -16.05 30.21 4.33
N ALA A 346 -15.43 31.39 4.21
CA ALA A 346 -15.19 32.07 2.94
C ALA A 346 -14.26 31.26 2.02
N LEU A 347 -13.21 30.64 2.56
CA LEU A 347 -12.27 29.80 1.82
C LEU A 347 -12.97 28.56 1.25
N ILE A 348 -13.83 27.89 2.05
CA ILE A 348 -14.59 26.72 1.63
C ILE A 348 -15.64 27.05 0.56
N GLY A 349 -16.08 28.32 0.50
CA GLY A 349 -17.14 28.78 -0.40
C GLY A 349 -18.53 28.79 0.25
N CYS A 350 -18.61 28.59 1.56
CA CYS A 350 -19.84 28.68 2.34
C CYS A 350 -20.16 30.16 2.57
N ASN A 351 -20.94 30.79 1.67
CA ASN A 351 -21.39 32.17 1.89
C ASN A 351 -22.24 32.26 3.16
N ALA A 352 -21.66 32.83 4.20
CA ALA A 352 -22.17 32.93 5.55
C ALA A 352 -23.53 33.62 5.72
N ILE A 353 -23.97 34.37 4.73
CA ILE A 353 -25.11 35.29 4.90
C ILE A 353 -26.45 34.65 4.46
N TYR A 354 -26.44 33.57 3.68
CA TYR A 354 -27.67 33.01 3.07
C TYR A 354 -27.86 31.48 3.19
N SER A 355 -26.96 30.75 3.79
CA SER A 355 -27.12 29.29 3.93
C SER A 355 -26.98 28.86 5.40
N GLY A 356 -27.82 27.92 5.84
CA GLY A 356 -27.71 27.28 7.16
C GLY A 356 -26.35 26.62 7.44
N ALA A 357 -25.45 26.60 6.46
CA ALA A 357 -24.11 26.05 6.54
C ALA A 357 -23.15 26.85 7.45
N HIS A 358 -23.28 28.19 7.51
CA HIS A 358 -22.51 29.01 8.47
C HIS A 358 -22.91 28.69 9.92
N CYS A 359 -24.23 28.58 10.15
CA CYS A 359 -24.73 28.08 11.43
C CYS A 359 -24.23 26.66 11.74
N ALA A 360 -24.14 25.79 10.74
CA ALA A 360 -23.68 24.40 10.92
C ALA A 360 -22.19 24.34 11.34
N LEU A 361 -21.32 25.13 10.71
CA LEU A 361 -19.90 25.24 11.10
C LEU A 361 -19.75 25.82 12.52
N ILE A 362 -20.43 26.92 12.83
CA ILE A 362 -20.38 27.52 14.17
C ILE A 362 -21.02 26.61 15.21
N HIS A 363 -22.19 26.02 14.93
CA HIS A 363 -22.83 25.07 15.83
C HIS A 363 -21.98 23.82 16.03
N TRP A 364 -21.29 23.35 14.99
CA TRP A 364 -20.43 22.18 15.13
C TRP A 364 -19.21 22.50 16.00
N PHE A 365 -18.53 23.63 15.83
CA PHE A 365 -17.41 24.04 16.67
C PHE A 365 -17.85 24.42 18.10
N THR A 366 -19.05 24.96 18.32
CA THR A 366 -19.59 25.24 19.65
C THR A 366 -20.09 23.99 20.35
N ALA A 367 -20.73 23.05 19.65
CA ALA A 367 -21.16 21.77 20.21
C ALA A 367 -20.00 20.83 20.59
N LEU A 368 -18.79 21.07 20.07
CA LEU A 368 -17.55 20.46 20.53
C LEU A 368 -17.25 20.79 22.00
N ASN A 369 -17.77 21.93 22.50
CA ASN A 369 -17.55 22.37 23.89
C ASN A 369 -18.41 21.65 24.92
N ASP A 370 -19.58 21.12 24.55
CA ASP A 370 -20.57 20.70 25.55
C ASP A 370 -20.55 19.20 25.84
N GLY A 371 -19.58 18.43 25.33
CA GLY A 371 -19.49 16.97 25.63
C GLY A 371 -20.69 16.15 25.15
N GLN A 372 -21.60 16.73 24.37
CA GLN A 372 -22.78 16.04 23.86
C GLN A 372 -22.44 15.12 22.69
N LYS A 373 -23.01 13.92 22.67
CA LYS A 373 -23.02 12.99 21.53
C LYS A 373 -23.64 13.72 20.34
N ARG A 374 -22.86 13.91 19.28
CA ARG A 374 -23.21 14.82 18.21
C ARG A 374 -24.00 14.14 17.13
N THR A 375 -25.19 14.68 16.90
CA THR A 375 -25.99 14.41 15.72
C THR A 375 -25.52 15.33 14.60
N PHE A 376 -25.18 14.73 13.45
CA PHE A 376 -24.99 15.45 12.20
C PHE A 376 -26.33 15.89 11.60
N PHE A 377 -26.35 17.00 10.88
CA PHE A 377 -27.49 17.36 10.04
C PHE A 377 -27.68 16.29 8.95
N GLY A 378 -28.72 15.45 9.11
CA GLY A 378 -29.09 14.37 8.20
C GLY A 378 -28.87 12.98 8.80
N SER A 379 -29.80 12.55 9.59
CA SER A 379 -30.26 11.18 9.94
C SER A 379 -29.26 10.08 10.41
N GLU A 380 -27.96 10.23 10.47
CA GLU A 380 -27.08 9.22 11.07
C GLU A 380 -26.12 9.85 12.09
N SER A 381 -26.16 9.34 13.34
CA SER A 381 -25.24 9.72 14.39
C SER A 381 -23.91 8.99 14.19
N TYR A 382 -22.89 9.66 13.68
CA TYR A 382 -21.54 9.14 13.76
C TYR A 382 -21.05 9.20 15.21
N SER A 383 -20.83 8.06 15.83
CA SER A 383 -20.13 8.00 17.09
C SER A 383 -18.66 8.29 16.82
N ASP A 384 -18.20 9.50 17.11
CA ASP A 384 -16.79 9.83 17.01
C ASP A 384 -16.04 9.09 18.13
N ALA A 385 -15.35 7.99 17.75
CA ALA A 385 -14.55 7.19 18.68
C ALA A 385 -13.29 7.94 19.14
N ARG A 386 -12.91 9.04 18.45
CA ARG A 386 -11.89 9.94 18.94
C ARG A 386 -12.47 10.66 20.18
N ALA A 387 -11.96 10.36 21.36
CA ALA A 387 -12.06 11.34 22.41
C ALA A 387 -11.33 12.58 21.87
N PHE A 388 -12.06 13.56 21.35
CA PHE A 388 -11.47 14.87 21.07
C PHE A 388 -10.88 15.37 22.38
N LYS A 389 -9.59 15.09 22.56
CA LYS A 389 -8.84 15.47 23.75
C LYS A 389 -8.86 16.97 23.94
N ARG A 390 -9.13 17.70 22.85
CA ARG A 390 -9.23 19.15 22.82
C ARG A 390 -10.02 19.65 21.60
N GLN A 391 -10.52 20.84 21.69
CA GLN A 391 -11.15 21.56 20.59
C GLN A 391 -10.11 22.13 19.64
N LEU A 392 -10.41 22.17 18.33
CA LEU A 392 -9.63 22.94 17.37
C LEU A 392 -9.73 24.44 17.70
N THR A 393 -8.59 25.13 17.73
CA THR A 393 -8.50 26.54 18.05
C THR A 393 -7.92 27.35 16.89
N ALA A 394 -8.42 28.58 16.72
CA ALA A 394 -7.87 29.49 15.71
C ALA A 394 -6.39 29.86 16.04
N PRO A 395 -5.54 30.12 15.04
CA PRO A 395 -5.86 30.07 13.60
C PRO A 395 -6.10 28.64 13.12
N PHE A 396 -7.03 28.49 12.16
CA PHE A 396 -7.26 27.22 11.48
C PHE A 396 -6.40 27.11 10.23
N TYR A 397 -6.12 25.88 9.85
CA TYR A 397 -5.41 25.54 8.61
C TYR A 397 -6.29 24.61 7.79
N ALA A 398 -6.30 24.82 6.48
CA ALA A 398 -7.14 24.05 5.58
C ALA A 398 -6.35 23.65 4.32
N ILE A 399 -6.54 22.42 3.88
CA ILE A 399 -5.97 21.88 2.65
C ILE A 399 -7.12 21.33 1.79
N LYS A 400 -7.18 21.75 0.53
CA LYS A 400 -8.12 21.17 -0.43
C LYS A 400 -7.60 19.80 -0.85
N VAL A 401 -8.45 18.77 -0.74
CA VAL A 401 -8.09 17.37 -0.99
C VAL A 401 -9.08 16.70 -1.92
N THR A 402 -8.64 15.63 -2.57
CA THR A 402 -9.46 14.71 -3.34
C THR A 402 -9.21 13.27 -2.91
N GLY A 403 -10.06 12.34 -3.38
CA GLY A 403 -9.82 10.91 -3.24
C GLY A 403 -8.83 10.42 -4.30
N ALA A 404 -7.89 9.58 -3.89
CA ALA A 404 -6.93 8.95 -4.77
C ALA A 404 -6.90 7.43 -4.58
N LEU A 405 -6.59 6.68 -5.64
CA LEU A 405 -6.27 5.25 -5.60
C LEU A 405 -4.76 5.09 -5.50
N PHE A 406 -4.26 4.34 -4.53
CA PHE A 406 -2.83 4.13 -4.33
C PHE A 406 -2.36 2.79 -4.87
N HIS A 407 -3.04 1.70 -4.50
CA HIS A 407 -2.76 0.37 -5.05
C HIS A 407 -3.91 -0.60 -4.77
N THR A 408 -3.93 -1.71 -5.51
CA THR A 408 -4.90 -2.78 -5.32
C THR A 408 -4.40 -3.80 -4.31
N GLN A 409 -5.33 -4.51 -3.64
CA GLN A 409 -5.05 -5.50 -2.59
C GLN A 409 -5.43 -6.92 -3.00
N GLY A 410 -6.17 -7.07 -4.09
CA GLY A 410 -6.46 -8.35 -4.74
C GLY A 410 -5.48 -8.64 -5.87
N GLY A 411 -5.41 -9.90 -6.26
CA GLY A 411 -4.53 -10.39 -7.31
C GLY A 411 -4.65 -11.89 -7.50
N LEU A 412 -3.57 -12.54 -7.90
CA LEU A 412 -3.50 -14.00 -7.99
C LEU A 412 -3.76 -14.63 -6.62
N ASP A 413 -4.63 -15.62 -6.55
CA ASP A 413 -4.86 -16.35 -5.31
C ASP A 413 -3.66 -17.26 -5.01
N ILE A 414 -3.25 -17.27 -3.76
CA ILE A 414 -2.04 -17.96 -3.31
C ILE A 414 -2.29 -18.73 -2.02
N ASP A 415 -1.50 -19.77 -1.80
CA ASP A 415 -1.45 -20.44 -0.50
C ASP A 415 -0.54 -19.71 0.51
N ALA A 416 -0.44 -20.25 1.71
CA ALA A 416 0.40 -19.69 2.79
C ALA A 416 1.91 -19.68 2.46
N GLN A 417 2.33 -20.39 1.42
CA GLN A 417 3.69 -20.45 0.87
C GLN A 417 3.89 -19.52 -0.33
N CYS A 418 2.93 -18.67 -0.66
CA CYS A 418 2.92 -17.78 -1.82
C CYS A 418 2.93 -18.49 -3.18
N ARG A 419 2.58 -19.79 -3.27
CA ARG A 419 2.42 -20.50 -4.54
C ARG A 419 1.10 -20.10 -5.16
N VAL A 420 1.10 -19.79 -6.46
CA VAL A 420 -0.13 -19.46 -7.21
C VAL A 420 -1.03 -20.69 -7.31
N LEU A 421 -2.32 -20.49 -7.08
CA LEU A 421 -3.33 -21.55 -7.08
C LEU A 421 -4.16 -21.56 -8.37
N ARG A 422 -4.62 -22.75 -8.76
CA ARG A 422 -5.65 -22.97 -9.78
C ARG A 422 -7.04 -23.02 -9.16
N ASP A 423 -8.06 -23.06 -9.97
CA ASP A 423 -9.46 -23.17 -9.51
C ASP A 423 -9.74 -24.45 -8.70
N ASP A 424 -9.00 -25.53 -8.96
CA ASP A 424 -9.08 -26.79 -8.23
C ASP A 424 -8.24 -26.80 -6.94
N GLU A 425 -7.72 -25.65 -6.52
CA GLU A 425 -6.86 -25.43 -5.36
C GLU A 425 -5.46 -26.06 -5.44
N THR A 426 -5.10 -26.68 -6.57
CA THR A 426 -3.73 -27.14 -6.78
C THR A 426 -2.79 -25.98 -7.04
N ALA A 427 -1.57 -26.05 -6.49
CA ALA A 427 -0.57 -25.04 -6.72
C ALA A 427 0.19 -25.25 -8.03
N PHE A 428 0.57 -24.16 -8.69
CA PHE A 428 1.55 -24.23 -9.76
C PHE A 428 2.89 -24.75 -9.23
N PRO A 429 3.61 -25.56 -9.99
CA PRO A 429 4.79 -26.26 -9.46
C PRO A 429 5.98 -25.33 -9.16
N ASN A 430 6.08 -24.17 -9.82
CA ASN A 430 7.19 -23.24 -9.69
C ASN A 430 6.85 -21.78 -10.04
N LEU A 431 5.55 -21.44 -9.99
CA LEU A 431 5.07 -20.05 -10.12
C LEU A 431 4.60 -19.55 -8.76
N LEU A 432 5.22 -18.49 -8.28
CA LEU A 432 4.88 -17.82 -7.05
C LEU A 432 4.46 -16.36 -7.33
N ALA A 433 3.67 -15.80 -6.44
CA ALA A 433 3.30 -14.39 -6.48
C ALA A 433 3.26 -13.81 -5.06
N ALA A 434 3.67 -12.56 -4.91
CA ALA A 434 3.64 -11.87 -3.63
C ALA A 434 3.49 -10.35 -3.81
N GLY A 435 3.32 -9.63 -2.70
CA GLY A 435 3.01 -8.21 -2.74
C GLY A 435 1.70 -7.95 -3.47
N GLY A 436 1.62 -6.84 -4.23
CA GLY A 436 0.40 -6.46 -4.93
C GLY A 436 0.07 -7.31 -6.18
N ALA A 437 0.95 -8.21 -6.62
CA ALA A 437 0.67 -9.18 -7.68
C ALA A 437 -0.24 -10.32 -7.20
N ALA A 438 -0.29 -10.54 -5.89
CA ALA A 438 -1.06 -11.59 -5.25
C ALA A 438 -2.18 -11.02 -4.38
N ARG A 439 -3.11 -11.89 -3.98
CA ARG A 439 -4.08 -11.64 -2.93
C ARG A 439 -3.39 -11.21 -1.63
N GLY A 440 -3.81 -10.07 -1.09
CA GLY A 440 -3.32 -9.56 0.20
C GLY A 440 -4.17 -9.98 1.39
N VAL A 441 -4.13 -9.18 2.44
CA VAL A 441 -4.82 -9.45 3.71
C VAL A 441 -5.91 -8.42 4.04
N SER A 442 -6.41 -7.72 3.03
CA SER A 442 -7.45 -6.69 3.19
C SER A 442 -8.87 -7.19 2.91
N GLY A 443 -9.03 -8.43 2.40
CA GLY A 443 -10.31 -8.91 1.90
C GLY A 443 -10.77 -8.17 0.65
N ASN A 444 -12.02 -8.38 0.26
CA ASN A 444 -12.56 -7.92 -1.04
C ASN A 444 -13.30 -6.58 -0.94
N ALA A 445 -12.78 -5.62 -0.16
CA ALA A 445 -13.43 -4.31 -0.01
C ALA A 445 -12.46 -3.22 0.48
N VAL A 446 -12.80 -1.96 0.19
CA VAL A 446 -12.00 -0.78 0.58
C VAL A 446 -11.83 -0.64 2.09
N TRP A 447 -12.87 -0.98 2.86
CA TRP A 447 -12.86 -0.86 4.33
C TRP A 447 -11.95 -1.89 5.02
N GLY A 448 -11.51 -2.93 4.33
CA GLY A 448 -10.61 -3.94 4.89
C GLY A 448 -9.14 -3.54 4.90
N TYR A 449 -8.77 -2.42 4.30
CA TYR A 449 -7.40 -1.98 4.27
C TYR A 449 -6.93 -1.47 5.64
N LEU A 450 -6.14 -2.28 6.35
CA LEU A 450 -5.41 -1.83 7.53
C LEU A 450 -4.13 -1.11 7.09
N SER A 451 -3.82 0.02 7.72
CA SER A 451 -2.64 0.83 7.37
C SER A 451 -1.37 -0.02 7.30
N GLY A 452 -0.68 0.06 6.17
CA GLY A 452 0.56 -0.67 5.93
C GLY A 452 0.40 -2.07 5.33
N ASN A 453 -0.84 -2.58 5.11
CA ASN A 453 -1.06 -3.92 4.51
C ASN A 453 -0.30 -4.11 3.18
N GLY A 454 -0.11 -3.05 2.39
CA GLY A 454 0.65 -3.13 1.14
C GLY A 454 2.12 -3.51 1.37
N LEU A 455 2.81 -2.85 2.30
CA LEU A 455 4.20 -3.17 2.64
C LEU A 455 4.31 -4.44 3.49
N LEU A 456 3.31 -4.76 4.32
CA LEU A 456 3.21 -6.08 4.97
C LEU A 456 3.24 -7.20 3.93
N SER A 457 2.34 -7.14 2.95
CA SER A 457 2.25 -8.15 1.88
C SER A 457 3.53 -8.21 1.04
N ALA A 458 4.17 -7.06 0.78
CA ALA A 458 5.40 -7.01 0.02
C ALA A 458 6.57 -7.64 0.78
N VAL A 459 6.83 -7.23 2.01
CA VAL A 459 8.01 -7.70 2.79
C VAL A 459 7.81 -9.13 3.28
N ALA A 460 6.68 -9.43 3.93
CA ALA A 460 6.41 -10.79 4.41
C ALA A 460 6.25 -11.76 3.26
N GLY A 461 5.48 -11.38 2.22
CA GLY A 461 5.26 -12.22 1.04
C GLY A 461 6.56 -12.51 0.28
N GLY A 462 7.42 -11.49 0.10
CA GLY A 462 8.75 -11.69 -0.52
C GLY A 462 9.62 -12.66 0.26
N ALA A 463 9.67 -12.53 1.58
CA ALA A 463 10.44 -13.43 2.45
C ALA A 463 9.86 -14.87 2.45
N ILE A 464 8.54 -15.04 2.48
CA ILE A 464 7.89 -16.37 2.41
C ILE A 464 8.14 -17.01 1.05
N ALA A 465 7.90 -16.27 -0.05
CA ALA A 465 8.10 -16.78 -1.41
C ALA A 465 9.53 -17.25 -1.63
N ALA A 466 10.52 -16.48 -1.15
CA ALA A 466 11.93 -16.89 -1.24
C ALA A 466 12.20 -18.19 -0.48
N LYS A 467 11.71 -18.33 0.76
CA LYS A 467 11.86 -19.58 1.55
C LYS A 467 11.22 -20.76 0.83
N THR A 468 10.02 -20.59 0.27
CA THR A 468 9.36 -21.63 -0.53
C THR A 468 10.20 -22.04 -1.74
N ILE A 469 10.76 -21.07 -2.47
CA ILE A 469 11.64 -21.35 -3.61
C ILE A 469 12.88 -22.11 -3.18
N ILE A 470 13.50 -21.74 -2.06
CA ILE A 470 14.66 -22.46 -1.49
C ILE A 470 14.32 -23.95 -1.27
N GLU A 471 13.15 -24.24 -0.71
CA GLU A 471 12.67 -25.61 -0.49
C GLU A 471 12.44 -26.34 -1.82
N LEU A 472 11.71 -25.72 -2.75
CA LEU A 472 11.43 -26.30 -4.07
C LEU A 472 12.70 -26.64 -4.87
N LEU A 473 13.77 -25.86 -4.74
CA LEU A 473 15.02 -26.10 -5.44
C LEU A 473 15.85 -27.21 -4.75
N LYS A 474 15.76 -27.36 -3.42
CA LYS A 474 16.41 -28.46 -2.68
C LYS A 474 15.81 -29.82 -2.99
N GLU A 475 14.49 -29.90 -3.23
CA GLU A 475 13.82 -31.14 -3.60
C GLU A 475 14.21 -31.68 -4.98
N LYS A 476 14.83 -30.83 -5.82
CA LYS A 476 15.31 -31.21 -7.16
C LYS A 476 16.74 -31.74 -7.19
N LEU A 477 17.51 -31.53 -6.10
CA LEU A 477 18.88 -31.99 -5.92
C LEU A 477 18.93 -33.36 -5.23
#